data_6961a16ed7fe3a8bf2d7f31a1ef47622
#
_entry.id   6961a16ed7fe3a8bf2d7f31a1ef47622
#
_cell.length_a   1.000
_cell.length_b   1.000
_cell.length_c   1.000
_cell.angle_alpha   90.00
_cell.angle_beta   90.00
_cell.angle_gamma   90.00
#
_symmetry.space_group_name_H-M   'P 1'
#
loop_
_entity.id
_entity.type
_entity.pdbx_description
1 polymer ?
#
loop_
_entity_poly.entity_id
_entity_poly.type
_entity_poly.pdbx_seq_one_letter_code
_entity_poly.pdbx_strand_id
1 'polypeptide(L)'
;MKQIKSYILSIILATTVLFPAYSQDTLHLTLSETVRIAQEQSPQAIAARHSFRASYWNWRSFRANMLPSLTFTSDPSLNRSISSVTLPDGGESFVHRNQLMIDAGLTINQNIPFTGGSLFVKTALQRLDLFSEKTSSYNSTPVVVGYEQNLFGYNQFKWDKKIEPIRYVESQKNLVETLELVAAQATQQFFRLATAQTNW
;
A
#
# COMPACT_ATOMS: atom_id res chain seq x y z
N MET A 1 40.10 -3.74 51.73
CA MET A 1 38.99 -4.02 50.79
C MET A 1 37.62 -3.54 51.28
N LYS A 2 37.25 -3.59 52.56
CA LYS A 2 35.96 -3.06 53.07
C LYS A 2 35.81 -1.54 52.92
N GLN A 3 36.87 -0.77 53.18
CA GLN A 3 36.85 0.71 53.09
C GLN A 3 36.60 1.20 51.65
N ILE A 4 37.24 0.57 50.65
CA ILE A 4 37.11 0.95 49.24
C ILE A 4 35.66 0.74 48.73
N LYS A 5 35.00 -0.35 49.15
CA LYS A 5 33.59 -0.61 48.81
C LYS A 5 32.65 0.45 49.41
N SER A 6 32.96 0.97 50.61
CA SER A 6 32.17 2.03 51.23
C SER A 6 32.29 3.37 50.48
N TYR A 7 33.47 3.73 50.00
CA TYR A 7 33.68 4.95 49.20
C TYR A 7 33.02 4.85 47.81
N ILE A 8 33.07 3.68 47.16
CA ILE A 8 32.40 3.45 45.88
C ILE A 8 30.87 3.57 46.06
N LEU A 9 30.31 2.98 47.10
CA LEU A 9 28.88 3.08 47.42
C LEU A 9 28.43 4.52 47.70
N SER A 10 29.26 5.30 48.42
CA SER A 10 28.98 6.72 48.70
C SER A 10 29.06 7.58 47.43
N ILE A 11 29.97 7.30 46.50
CA ILE A 11 30.09 8.02 45.23
C ILE A 11 28.91 7.70 44.34
N ILE A 12 28.46 6.43 44.27
CA ILE A 12 27.26 6.05 43.52
C ILE A 12 26.00 6.70 44.07
N LEU A 13 25.85 6.78 45.40
CA LEU A 13 24.74 7.43 46.05
C LEU A 13 24.73 8.96 45.82
N ALA A 14 25.92 9.59 45.78
CA ALA A 14 26.06 11.02 45.51
C ALA A 14 25.75 11.39 44.05
N THR A 15 26.04 10.52 43.11
CA THR A 15 25.74 10.74 41.68
C THR A 15 24.24 10.62 41.36
N THR A 16 23.46 9.86 42.12
CA THR A 16 21.99 9.76 41.92
C THR A 16 21.22 11.01 42.37
N VAL A 17 21.80 11.86 43.20
CA VAL A 17 21.16 13.11 43.72
C VAL A 17 21.35 14.29 42.74
N LEU A 18 22.22 14.16 41.73
CA LEU A 18 22.56 15.24 40.79
C LEU A 18 21.72 15.25 39.50
N PHE A 19 20.71 14.42 39.41
CA PHE A 19 19.76 14.57 38.26
C PHE A 19 18.91 15.81 38.55
N PRO A 20 18.99 16.87 37.70
CA PRO A 20 18.11 18.01 37.86
C PRO A 20 16.67 17.48 37.67
N ALA A 21 15.84 17.64 38.68
CA ALA A 21 14.41 17.49 38.54
C ALA A 21 13.96 18.59 37.57
N TYR A 22 13.78 18.24 36.31
CA TYR A 22 13.14 19.15 35.36
C TYR A 22 11.75 19.44 35.89
N SER A 23 11.57 20.65 36.43
CA SER A 23 10.26 21.18 36.76
C SER A 23 9.43 21.15 35.49
N GLN A 24 8.33 20.40 35.49
CA GLN A 24 7.38 20.45 34.40
C GLN A 24 6.83 21.86 34.33
N ASP A 25 7.07 22.55 33.21
CA ASP A 25 6.46 23.84 32.96
C ASP A 25 4.94 23.71 33.07
N THR A 26 4.32 24.52 33.88
CA THR A 26 2.85 24.54 33.99
C THR A 26 2.27 25.12 32.71
N LEU A 27 1.60 24.28 31.93
CA LEU A 27 0.96 24.70 30.69
C LEU A 27 -0.40 25.35 31.02
N HIS A 28 -0.52 26.65 30.80
CA HIS A 28 -1.79 27.37 30.91
C HIS A 28 -2.51 27.29 29.56
N LEU A 29 -3.61 26.54 29.49
CA LEU A 29 -4.40 26.36 28.32
C LEU A 29 -5.77 27.05 28.41
N THR A 30 -6.13 27.78 27.38
CA THR A 30 -7.51 28.25 27.19
C THR A 30 -8.35 27.12 26.57
N LEU A 31 -9.68 27.21 26.68
CA LEU A 31 -10.57 26.23 26.07
C LEU A 31 -10.35 26.11 24.56
N SER A 32 -10.20 27.24 23.88
CA SER A 32 -9.96 27.26 22.42
C SER A 32 -8.64 26.59 22.02
N GLU A 33 -7.61 26.79 22.81
CA GLU A 33 -6.30 26.17 22.61
C GLU A 33 -6.34 24.67 22.86
N THR A 34 -7.04 24.23 23.91
CA THR A 34 -7.25 22.81 24.22
C THR A 34 -7.95 22.10 23.08
N VAL A 35 -9.01 22.68 22.54
CA VAL A 35 -9.76 22.13 21.40
C VAL A 35 -8.85 22.08 20.16
N ARG A 36 -8.12 23.15 19.86
CA ARG A 36 -7.20 23.18 18.72
C ARG A 36 -6.12 22.12 18.82
N ILE A 37 -5.46 21.99 19.96
CA ILE A 37 -4.43 20.97 20.19
C ILE A 37 -5.03 19.57 20.06
N ALA A 38 -6.21 19.34 20.61
CA ALA A 38 -6.88 18.05 20.50
C ALA A 38 -7.21 17.69 19.03
N GLN A 39 -7.74 18.64 18.26
CA GLN A 39 -8.00 18.42 16.84
C GLN A 39 -6.73 18.25 16.02
N GLU A 40 -5.60 18.85 16.40
CA GLU A 40 -4.34 18.72 15.66
C GLU A 40 -3.56 17.45 16.02
N GLN A 41 -3.49 17.11 17.32
CA GLN A 41 -2.51 16.17 17.87
C GLN A 41 -3.13 14.92 18.48
N SER A 42 -4.45 14.84 18.67
CA SER A 42 -5.03 13.63 19.24
C SER A 42 -4.86 12.43 18.29
N PRO A 43 -4.62 11.22 18.82
CA PRO A 43 -4.51 10.02 18.02
C PRO A 43 -5.74 9.80 17.12
N GLN A 44 -6.93 10.14 17.63
CA GLN A 44 -8.19 10.01 16.91
C GLN A 44 -8.29 10.97 15.72
N ALA A 45 -7.88 12.24 15.89
CA ALA A 45 -7.83 13.21 14.80
C ALA A 45 -6.78 12.84 13.73
N ILE A 46 -5.61 12.36 14.16
CA ILE A 46 -4.56 11.89 13.26
C ILE A 46 -5.06 10.68 12.45
N ALA A 47 -5.70 9.69 13.12
CA ALA A 47 -6.27 8.53 12.45
C ALA A 47 -7.35 8.91 11.43
N ALA A 48 -8.24 9.85 11.76
CA ALA A 48 -9.27 10.35 10.85
C ALA A 48 -8.67 11.01 9.60
N ARG A 49 -7.61 11.81 9.75
CA ARG A 49 -6.90 12.43 8.62
C ARG A 49 -6.22 11.38 7.74
N HIS A 50 -5.62 10.34 8.33
CA HIS A 50 -5.03 9.25 7.55
C HIS A 50 -6.10 8.44 6.81
N SER A 51 -7.24 8.16 7.44
CA SER A 51 -8.38 7.49 6.81
C SER A 51 -8.92 8.29 5.63
N PHE A 52 -9.07 9.61 5.79
CA PHE A 52 -9.47 10.49 4.68
C PHE A 52 -8.44 10.47 3.53
N ARG A 53 -7.14 10.53 3.83
CA ARG A 53 -6.09 10.42 2.81
C ARG A 53 -6.15 9.10 2.05
N ALA A 54 -6.39 7.99 2.76
CA ALA A 54 -6.57 6.68 2.13
C ALA A 54 -7.76 6.69 1.17
N SER A 55 -8.91 7.23 1.60
CA SER A 55 -10.11 7.36 0.77
C SER A 55 -9.88 8.26 -0.46
N TYR A 56 -9.12 9.35 -0.30
CA TYR A 56 -8.74 10.22 -1.42
C TYR A 56 -7.89 9.47 -2.46
N TRP A 57 -6.91 8.68 -2.02
CA TRP A 57 -6.08 7.91 -2.93
C TRP A 57 -6.83 6.76 -3.59
N ASN A 58 -7.78 6.12 -2.87
CA ASN A 58 -8.66 5.11 -3.45
C ASN A 58 -9.52 5.71 -4.57
N TRP A 59 -10.09 6.89 -4.34
CA TRP A 59 -10.86 7.59 -5.37
C TRP A 59 -9.99 8.00 -6.58
N ARG A 60 -8.75 8.47 -6.34
CA ARG A 60 -7.81 8.75 -7.43
C ARG A 60 -7.43 7.49 -8.21
N SER A 61 -7.17 6.38 -7.51
CA SER A 61 -6.89 5.09 -8.14
C SER A 61 -8.06 4.60 -9.00
N PHE A 62 -9.28 4.70 -8.47
CA PHE A 62 -10.48 4.42 -9.24
C PHE A 62 -10.53 5.27 -10.53
N ARG A 63 -10.31 6.57 -10.45
CA ARG A 63 -10.28 7.44 -11.64
C ARG A 63 -9.19 7.05 -12.63
N ALA A 64 -8.02 6.68 -12.14
CA ALA A 64 -6.91 6.22 -12.99
C ALA A 64 -7.26 4.92 -13.70
N ASN A 65 -7.96 3.98 -13.04
CA ASN A 65 -8.41 2.72 -13.62
C ASN A 65 -9.48 2.89 -14.72
N MET A 66 -10.07 4.07 -14.86
CA MET A 66 -10.96 4.40 -15.98
C MET A 66 -10.21 4.91 -17.22
N LEU A 67 -8.91 5.18 -17.10
CA LEU A 67 -8.05 5.58 -18.21
C LEU A 67 -7.36 4.37 -18.83
N PRO A 68 -6.87 4.49 -20.10
CA PRO A 68 -6.04 3.44 -20.69
C PRO A 68 -4.79 3.20 -19.83
N SER A 69 -4.48 1.94 -19.57
CA SER A 69 -3.24 1.53 -18.91
C SER A 69 -2.28 0.92 -19.92
N LEU A 70 -1.01 1.31 -19.87
CA LEU A 70 0.07 0.68 -20.64
C LEU A 70 0.90 -0.15 -19.67
N THR A 71 1.00 -1.45 -19.95
CA THR A 71 1.76 -2.39 -19.15
C THR A 71 2.85 -3.03 -19.99
N PHE A 72 4.08 -3.01 -19.49
CA PHE A 72 5.20 -3.79 -20.01
C PHE A 72 5.37 -5.01 -19.11
N THR A 73 5.44 -6.18 -19.72
CA THR A 73 5.70 -7.45 -19.04
C THR A 73 6.96 -8.07 -19.63
N SER A 74 7.82 -8.63 -18.79
CA SER A 74 8.97 -9.42 -19.21
C SER A 74 9.11 -10.61 -18.28
N ASP A 75 9.17 -11.80 -18.85
CA ASP A 75 9.20 -13.05 -18.11
C ASP A 75 10.37 -13.92 -18.63
N PRO A 76 11.58 -13.80 -18.04
CA PRO A 76 12.70 -14.66 -18.36
C PRO A 76 12.56 -16.03 -17.67
N SER A 77 12.63 -17.11 -18.44
CA SER A 77 12.55 -18.50 -18.00
C SER A 77 13.79 -19.28 -18.42
N LEU A 78 14.57 -19.77 -17.47
CA LEU A 78 15.71 -20.65 -17.69
C LEU A 78 15.30 -22.10 -17.39
N ASN A 79 15.32 -22.95 -18.41
CA ASN A 79 15.00 -24.37 -18.27
C ASN A 79 16.26 -25.22 -18.50
N ARG A 80 16.60 -26.05 -17.50
CA ARG A 80 17.62 -27.09 -17.59
C ARG A 80 16.98 -28.40 -17.18
N SER A 81 16.66 -29.24 -18.16
CA SER A 81 15.99 -30.52 -17.92
C SER A 81 16.55 -31.60 -18.82
N ILE A 82 16.30 -32.84 -18.45
CA ILE A 82 16.51 -34.01 -19.30
C ILE A 82 15.14 -34.48 -19.73
N SER A 83 14.93 -34.56 -21.03
CA SER A 83 13.67 -35.07 -21.61
C SER A 83 13.95 -36.37 -22.31
N SER A 84 13.09 -37.39 -22.16
CA SER A 84 13.11 -38.58 -22.99
C SER A 84 12.40 -38.28 -24.30
N VAL A 85 13.01 -38.69 -25.40
CA VAL A 85 12.42 -38.61 -26.74
C VAL A 85 12.37 -40.03 -27.28
N THR A 86 11.18 -40.45 -27.72
CA THR A 86 11.00 -41.74 -28.37
C THR A 86 11.50 -41.67 -29.81
N LEU A 87 12.43 -42.52 -30.15
CA LEU A 87 12.98 -42.64 -31.51
C LEU A 87 12.01 -43.40 -32.41
N PRO A 88 12.12 -43.26 -33.78
CA PRO A 88 11.26 -43.95 -34.72
C PRO A 88 11.35 -45.49 -34.66
N ASP A 89 12.41 -46.01 -34.07
CA ASP A 89 12.62 -47.44 -33.85
C ASP A 89 12.02 -47.97 -32.53
N GLY A 90 11.29 -47.09 -31.79
CA GLY A 90 10.65 -47.41 -30.51
C GLY A 90 11.61 -47.32 -29.29
N GLY A 91 12.89 -46.99 -29.50
CA GLY A 91 13.82 -46.73 -28.42
C GLY A 91 13.62 -45.37 -27.73
N GLU A 92 14.03 -45.24 -26.45
CA GLU A 92 14.08 -43.96 -25.77
C GLU A 92 15.48 -43.38 -25.77
N SER A 93 15.62 -42.10 -26.10
CA SER A 93 16.85 -41.31 -25.98
C SER A 93 16.65 -40.15 -24.99
N PHE A 94 17.67 -39.91 -24.16
CA PHE A 94 17.62 -38.79 -23.24
C PHE A 94 18.35 -37.57 -23.82
N VAL A 95 17.61 -36.47 -23.97
CA VAL A 95 18.13 -35.20 -24.51
C VAL A 95 18.22 -34.17 -23.40
N HIS A 96 19.37 -33.56 -23.28
CA HIS A 96 19.57 -32.43 -22.37
C HIS A 96 18.94 -31.17 -23.00
N ARG A 97 17.91 -30.65 -22.36
CA ARG A 97 17.28 -29.38 -22.72
C ARG A 97 17.87 -28.27 -21.85
N ASN A 98 18.64 -27.38 -22.47
CA ASN A 98 19.22 -26.22 -21.80
C ASN A 98 18.86 -24.98 -22.62
N GLN A 99 17.85 -24.24 -22.17
CA GLN A 99 17.26 -23.14 -22.93
C GLN A 99 16.92 -21.96 -22.03
N LEU A 100 17.09 -20.75 -22.58
CA LEU A 100 16.60 -19.50 -22.00
C LEU A 100 15.48 -18.97 -22.92
N MET A 101 14.31 -18.73 -22.34
CA MET A 101 13.19 -18.08 -23.00
C MET A 101 12.93 -16.75 -22.34
N ILE A 102 12.87 -15.71 -23.14
CA ILE A 102 12.55 -14.35 -22.69
C ILE A 102 11.34 -13.89 -23.45
N ASP A 103 10.26 -13.69 -22.73
CA ASP A 103 9.06 -13.07 -23.25
C ASP A 103 9.05 -11.59 -22.87
N ALA A 104 8.82 -10.70 -23.83
CA ALA A 104 8.66 -9.27 -23.62
C ALA A 104 7.40 -8.81 -24.33
N GLY A 105 6.50 -8.15 -23.61
CA GLY A 105 5.21 -7.72 -24.14
C GLY A 105 4.82 -6.32 -23.69
N LEU A 106 4.11 -5.63 -24.56
CA LEU A 106 3.42 -4.37 -24.25
C LEU A 106 1.92 -4.59 -24.42
N THR A 107 1.14 -4.17 -23.43
CA THR A 107 -0.32 -4.27 -23.48
C THR A 107 -0.92 -2.93 -23.09
N ILE A 108 -1.80 -2.40 -23.94
CA ILE A 108 -2.69 -1.29 -23.63
C ILE A 108 -4.04 -1.88 -23.27
N ASN A 109 -4.56 -1.56 -22.08
CA ASN A 109 -5.87 -2.00 -21.62
C ASN A 109 -6.76 -0.80 -21.35
N GLN A 110 -8.02 -0.84 -21.82
CA GLN A 110 -9.04 0.17 -21.57
C GLN A 110 -10.32 -0.48 -21.08
N ASN A 111 -10.70 -0.16 -19.84
CA ASN A 111 -11.97 -0.57 -19.26
C ASN A 111 -13.12 0.26 -19.85
N ILE A 112 -14.22 -0.40 -20.21
CA ILE A 112 -15.42 0.25 -20.78
C ILE A 112 -16.56 0.19 -19.76
N PRO A 113 -16.84 1.29 -19.02
CA PRO A 113 -17.86 1.29 -17.97
C PRO A 113 -19.28 1.01 -18.49
N PHE A 114 -19.55 1.31 -19.75
CA PHE A 114 -20.89 1.11 -20.33
C PHE A 114 -21.25 -0.37 -20.47
N THR A 115 -20.34 -1.18 -21.03
CA THR A 115 -20.55 -2.60 -21.26
C THR A 115 -20.09 -3.46 -20.08
N GLY A 116 -19.12 -2.98 -19.29
CA GLY A 116 -18.46 -3.74 -18.24
C GLY A 116 -17.35 -4.65 -18.77
N GLY A 117 -16.98 -4.50 -20.05
CA GLY A 117 -15.87 -5.19 -20.67
C GLY A 117 -14.59 -4.38 -20.73
N SER A 118 -13.56 -4.93 -21.34
CA SER A 118 -12.28 -4.28 -21.58
C SER A 118 -11.81 -4.47 -23.02
N LEU A 119 -11.27 -3.40 -23.60
CA LEU A 119 -10.57 -3.42 -24.88
C LEU A 119 -9.08 -3.51 -24.61
N PHE A 120 -8.39 -4.40 -25.34
CA PHE A 120 -6.94 -4.47 -25.23
C PHE A 120 -6.26 -4.47 -26.59
N VAL A 121 -5.07 -3.89 -26.61
CA VAL A 121 -4.13 -3.96 -27.73
C VAL A 121 -2.80 -4.46 -27.16
N LYS A 122 -2.28 -5.55 -27.71
CA LYS A 122 -1.03 -6.15 -27.24
C LYS A 122 -0.07 -6.44 -28.37
N THR A 123 1.22 -6.33 -28.10
CA THR A 123 2.32 -6.82 -28.92
C THR A 123 3.28 -7.61 -28.04
N ALA A 124 3.91 -8.62 -28.58
CA ALA A 124 4.84 -9.45 -27.85
C ALA A 124 6.01 -9.90 -28.73
N LEU A 125 7.18 -10.00 -28.11
CA LEU A 125 8.39 -10.58 -28.68
C LEU A 125 8.90 -11.65 -27.73
N GLN A 126 9.10 -12.85 -28.25
CA GLN A 126 9.69 -13.97 -27.53
C GLN A 126 11.06 -14.25 -28.14
N ARG A 127 12.07 -14.38 -27.32
CA ARG A 127 13.39 -14.87 -27.69
C ARG A 127 13.62 -16.21 -27.00
N LEU A 128 14.05 -17.21 -27.79
CA LEU A 128 14.43 -18.52 -27.32
C LEU A 128 15.89 -18.77 -27.67
N ASP A 129 16.72 -18.94 -26.66
CA ASP A 129 18.12 -19.34 -26.80
C ASP A 129 18.28 -20.82 -26.42
N LEU A 130 18.67 -21.66 -27.35
CA LEU A 130 19.00 -23.06 -27.14
C LEU A 130 20.51 -23.21 -26.96
N PHE A 131 20.96 -23.36 -25.70
CA PHE A 131 22.39 -23.43 -25.39
C PHE A 131 23.06 -24.70 -25.91
N SER A 132 22.32 -25.80 -25.99
CA SER A 132 22.84 -27.07 -26.51
C SER A 132 23.16 -27.00 -28.01
N GLU A 133 22.38 -26.27 -28.79
CA GLU A 133 22.51 -26.12 -30.22
C GLU A 133 23.17 -24.80 -30.63
N LYS A 134 23.43 -23.90 -29.64
CA LYS A 134 23.97 -22.55 -29.87
C LYS A 134 23.13 -21.73 -30.85
N THR A 135 21.81 -21.92 -30.83
CA THR A 135 20.87 -21.32 -31.76
C THR A 135 19.91 -20.40 -31.00
N SER A 136 19.64 -19.22 -31.55
CA SER A 136 18.63 -18.29 -31.05
C SER A 136 17.50 -18.16 -32.06
N SER A 137 16.27 -18.19 -31.56
CA SER A 137 15.05 -18.01 -32.35
C SER A 137 14.21 -16.87 -31.78
N TYR A 138 13.55 -16.14 -32.67
CA TYR A 138 12.64 -15.05 -32.31
C TYR A 138 11.26 -15.34 -32.84
N ASN A 139 10.26 -15.18 -31.96
CA ASN A 139 8.86 -15.23 -32.32
C ASN A 139 8.22 -13.89 -31.96
N SER A 140 7.57 -13.24 -32.91
CA SER A 140 6.92 -11.96 -32.67
C SER A 140 5.44 -12.02 -32.96
N THR A 141 4.66 -11.41 -32.08
CA THR A 141 3.25 -11.12 -32.29
C THR A 141 3.10 -9.61 -32.51
N PRO A 142 3.01 -9.13 -33.77
CA PRO A 142 3.13 -7.69 -34.03
C PRO A 142 2.06 -6.86 -33.34
N VAL A 143 0.79 -7.17 -33.60
CA VAL A 143 -0.34 -6.48 -32.95
C VAL A 143 -1.51 -7.42 -32.82
N VAL A 144 -2.09 -7.51 -31.65
CA VAL A 144 -3.37 -8.19 -31.41
C VAL A 144 -4.30 -7.16 -30.75
N VAL A 145 -5.50 -7.03 -31.33
CA VAL A 145 -6.59 -6.25 -30.76
C VAL A 145 -7.68 -7.20 -30.31
N GLY A 146 -8.16 -7.06 -29.11
CA GLY A 146 -9.22 -7.92 -28.58
C GLY A 146 -10.15 -7.15 -27.64
N TYR A 147 -11.33 -7.71 -27.49
CA TYR A 147 -12.35 -7.24 -26.57
C TYR A 147 -12.78 -8.40 -25.68
N GLU A 148 -12.78 -8.15 -24.38
CA GLU A 148 -13.20 -9.12 -23.36
C GLU A 148 -14.47 -8.63 -22.69
N GLN A 149 -15.52 -9.47 -22.63
CA GLN A 149 -16.80 -9.14 -22.05
C GLN A 149 -17.32 -10.30 -21.20
N ASN A 150 -17.62 -10.00 -19.94
CA ASN A 150 -18.36 -10.91 -19.09
C ASN A 150 -19.83 -10.95 -19.56
N LEU A 151 -20.30 -12.09 -20.01
CA LEU A 151 -21.68 -12.24 -20.52
C LEU A 151 -22.69 -12.39 -19.39
N PHE A 152 -22.29 -13.04 -18.29
CA PHE A 152 -23.15 -13.28 -17.13
C PHE A 152 -22.48 -12.68 -15.89
N GLY A 153 -23.12 -11.68 -15.29
CA GLY A 153 -22.61 -10.99 -14.12
C GLY A 153 -23.04 -9.52 -14.08
N TYR A 154 -22.81 -8.88 -12.94
CA TYR A 154 -23.08 -7.45 -12.83
C TYR A 154 -21.92 -6.62 -13.42
N ASN A 155 -22.27 -5.46 -13.96
CA ASN A 155 -21.26 -4.54 -14.48
C ASN A 155 -20.61 -3.75 -13.33
N GLN A 156 -19.46 -4.22 -12.85
CA GLN A 156 -18.71 -3.62 -11.76
C GLN A 156 -18.33 -2.16 -12.07
N PHE A 157 -17.77 -1.88 -13.24
CA PHE A 157 -17.31 -0.53 -13.61
C PHE A 157 -18.44 0.51 -13.62
N LYS A 158 -19.65 0.10 -14.00
CA LYS A 158 -20.85 0.96 -13.95
C LYS A 158 -21.24 1.32 -12.51
N TRP A 159 -21.17 0.36 -11.62
CA TRP A 159 -21.48 0.57 -10.21
C TRP A 159 -20.39 1.35 -9.48
N ASP A 160 -19.14 1.05 -9.72
CA ASP A 160 -17.99 1.77 -9.14
C ASP A 160 -18.03 3.25 -9.54
N LYS A 161 -18.39 3.54 -10.79
CA LYS A 161 -18.58 4.93 -11.26
C LYS A 161 -19.65 5.70 -10.48
N LYS A 162 -20.64 5.01 -9.93
CA LYS A 162 -21.69 5.63 -9.09
C LYS A 162 -21.30 5.68 -7.62
N ILE A 163 -20.67 4.65 -7.11
CA ILE A 163 -20.38 4.45 -5.69
C ILE A 163 -19.16 5.25 -5.24
N GLU A 164 -18.07 5.23 -6.00
CA GLU A 164 -16.81 5.83 -5.57
C GLU A 164 -16.87 7.34 -5.31
N PRO A 165 -17.57 8.16 -6.10
CA PRO A 165 -17.77 9.56 -5.76
C PRO A 165 -18.52 9.77 -4.44
N ILE A 166 -19.51 8.91 -4.14
CA ILE A 166 -20.30 8.97 -2.90
C ILE A 166 -19.42 8.60 -1.70
N ARG A 167 -18.63 7.54 -1.81
CA ARG A 167 -17.66 7.15 -0.77
C ARG A 167 -16.65 8.25 -0.46
N TYR A 168 -16.21 8.97 -1.50
CA TYR A 168 -15.31 10.09 -1.30
C TYR A 168 -15.97 11.22 -0.51
N VAL A 169 -17.20 11.60 -0.86
CA VAL A 169 -17.98 12.61 -0.11
C VAL A 169 -18.27 12.13 1.32
N GLU A 170 -18.60 10.86 1.52
CA GLU A 170 -18.77 10.26 2.83
C GLU A 170 -17.51 10.39 3.68
N SER A 171 -16.34 10.08 3.10
CA SER A 171 -15.07 10.19 3.82
C SER A 171 -14.73 11.63 4.25
N GLN A 172 -15.14 12.64 3.45
CA GLN A 172 -15.00 14.05 3.84
C GLN A 172 -15.87 14.39 5.05
N LYS A 173 -17.13 13.92 5.06
CA LYS A 173 -18.05 14.13 6.17
C LYS A 173 -17.59 13.42 7.44
N ASN A 174 -17.12 12.19 7.32
CA ASN A 174 -16.59 11.41 8.45
C ASN A 174 -15.36 12.07 9.08
N LEU A 175 -14.49 12.72 8.28
CA LEU A 175 -13.39 13.51 8.82
C LEU A 175 -13.89 14.67 9.68
N VAL A 176 -14.86 15.45 9.17
CA VAL A 176 -15.44 16.58 9.91
C VAL A 176 -16.11 16.09 11.19
N GLU A 177 -16.96 15.06 11.10
CA GLU A 177 -17.63 14.46 12.24
C GLU A 177 -16.64 14.02 13.33
N THR A 178 -15.56 13.33 12.94
CA THR A 178 -14.55 12.88 13.92
C THR A 178 -13.82 14.05 14.57
N LEU A 179 -13.52 15.12 13.83
CA LEU A 179 -12.88 16.31 14.41
C LEU A 179 -13.81 17.04 15.38
N GLU A 180 -15.11 17.11 15.08
CA GLU A 180 -16.10 17.69 15.99
C GLU A 180 -16.30 16.83 17.26
N LEU A 181 -16.30 15.50 17.12
CA LEU A 181 -16.33 14.59 18.28
C LEU A 181 -15.11 14.78 19.18
N VAL A 182 -13.91 14.93 18.58
CA VAL A 182 -12.69 15.22 19.32
C VAL A 182 -12.78 16.56 20.04
N ALA A 183 -13.34 17.60 19.40
CA ALA A 183 -13.56 18.90 20.02
C ALA A 183 -14.51 18.82 21.21
N ALA A 184 -15.62 18.09 21.06
CA ALA A 184 -16.58 17.88 22.15
C ALA A 184 -15.96 17.13 23.34
N GLN A 185 -15.18 16.07 23.06
CA GLN A 185 -14.46 15.33 24.11
C GLN A 185 -13.42 16.21 24.82
N ALA A 186 -12.64 17.00 24.06
CA ALA A 186 -11.64 17.92 24.63
C ALA A 186 -12.32 18.96 25.53
N THR A 187 -13.43 19.53 25.10
CA THR A 187 -14.24 20.47 25.89
C THR A 187 -14.71 19.84 27.19
N GLN A 188 -15.24 18.64 27.14
CA GLN A 188 -15.69 17.91 28.33
C GLN A 188 -14.55 17.66 29.31
N GLN A 189 -13.37 17.25 28.82
CA GLN A 189 -12.20 17.01 29.70
C GLN A 189 -11.66 18.31 30.28
N PHE A 190 -11.66 19.40 29.53
CA PHE A 190 -11.26 20.72 30.02
C PHE A 190 -12.10 21.15 31.22
N PHE A 191 -13.44 21.06 31.13
CA PHE A 191 -14.31 21.42 32.26
C PHE A 191 -14.21 20.45 33.44
N ARG A 192 -13.96 19.16 33.20
CA ARG A 192 -13.68 18.20 34.27
C ARG A 192 -12.42 18.57 35.04
N LEU A 193 -11.36 18.95 34.33
CA LEU A 193 -10.11 19.40 34.96
C LEU A 193 -10.31 20.70 35.74
N ALA A 194 -10.98 21.71 35.16
CA ALA A 194 -11.27 22.96 35.82
C ALA A 194 -12.10 22.78 37.13
N THR A 195 -13.10 21.88 37.07
CA THR A 195 -13.90 21.52 38.25
C THR A 195 -13.07 20.79 39.30
N ALA A 196 -12.16 19.91 38.91
CA ALA A 196 -11.29 19.21 39.83
C ALA A 196 -10.31 20.17 40.52
N GLN A 197 -9.77 21.19 39.81
CA GLN A 197 -8.91 22.21 40.35
C GLN A 197 -9.60 23.16 41.34
N THR A 198 -10.92 23.38 41.15
CA THR A 198 -11.71 24.26 42.06
C THR A 198 -12.13 23.54 43.35
N ASN A 199 -12.17 22.20 43.30
CA ASN A 199 -12.57 21.38 44.46
C ASN A 199 -11.38 20.98 45.38
N TRP A 200 -10.18 21.45 45.02
CA TRP A 200 -8.96 21.33 45.84
C TRP A 200 -8.74 22.62 46.62
#